data_a09092e6653821764b74e29f383fdd83
#
_entry.id   a09092e6653821764b74e29f383fdd83
#
_cell.length_a   1.000
_cell.length_b   1.000
_cell.length_c   1.000
_cell.angle_alpha   90.00
_cell.angle_beta   90.00
_cell.angle_gamma   90.00
#
_symmetry.space_group_name_H-M   'P 1'
#
loop_
_entity.id
_entity.type
_entity.pdbx_description
1 polymer ?
#
loop_
_entity_poly.entity_id
_entity_poly.type
_entity_poly.pdbx_seq_one_letter_code
_entity_poly.pdbx_strand_id
1 'polypeptide(L)'
;QVEILRGPNALLFGRGGTGGILNRVTKKAMVGENFGSFDFGIDSFGGSDLAADYNVETGTNTALRFNIHSDALENHRDHYDGDRLGFNPTMRVELSPATTLDLSYEYADHERFIDRGVPTMNGEPVEAFEKVTFGDPKINTTTLEADIFRGSLNHDFSDTSKGVISITSSEFEKMYRNLYASGYVGTLVTMDGYEDPTERENF
;
A
#
# COMPACT_ATOMS: atom_id res chain seq x y z
N GLN A 1 1.88 3.74 10.17
CA GLN A 1 1.93 2.80 11.29
C GLN A 1 1.04 1.59 10.98
N VAL A 2 1.50 0.40 11.34
CA VAL A 2 0.71 -0.83 11.23
C VAL A 2 0.45 -1.36 12.63
N GLU A 3 -0.81 -1.65 12.91
CA GLU A 3 -1.26 -2.23 14.17
C GLU A 3 -1.75 -3.66 13.91
N ILE A 4 -1.33 -4.60 14.75
CA ILE A 4 -1.75 -5.99 14.67
C ILE A 4 -2.68 -6.28 15.85
N LEU A 5 -3.97 -6.40 15.55
CA LEU A 5 -5.01 -6.72 16.53
C LEU A 5 -5.31 -8.22 16.45
N ARG A 6 -4.92 -8.99 17.45
CA ARG A 6 -5.11 -10.44 17.50
C ARG A 6 -6.46 -10.78 18.13
N GLY A 7 -7.06 -11.88 17.65
CA GLY A 7 -8.32 -12.41 18.17
C GLY A 7 -9.58 -11.87 17.49
N PRO A 8 -10.77 -12.17 17.99
CA PRO A 8 -12.05 -11.85 17.36
C PRO A 8 -12.43 -10.38 17.54
N ASN A 9 -11.89 -9.50 16.69
CA ASN A 9 -12.15 -8.06 16.70
C ASN A 9 -13.30 -7.63 15.76
N ALA A 10 -14.13 -8.58 15.33
CA ALA A 10 -15.22 -8.34 14.37
C ALA A 10 -16.26 -7.30 14.85
N LEU A 11 -16.40 -7.11 16.15
CA LEU A 11 -17.33 -6.14 16.73
C LEU A 11 -16.94 -4.70 16.40
N LEU A 12 -15.63 -4.41 16.30
CA LEU A 12 -15.10 -3.07 16.03
C LEU A 12 -14.81 -2.84 14.54
N PHE A 13 -14.45 -3.90 13.80
CA PHE A 13 -13.92 -3.78 12.43
C PHE A 13 -14.74 -4.53 11.37
N GLY A 14 -15.90 -5.11 11.74
CA GLY A 14 -16.80 -5.80 10.81
C GLY A 14 -16.44 -7.27 10.57
N ARG A 15 -17.08 -7.88 9.57
CA ARG A 15 -16.94 -9.30 9.25
C ARG A 15 -15.56 -9.61 8.68
N GLY A 16 -14.98 -10.75 9.05
CA GLY A 16 -13.74 -11.28 8.49
C GLY A 16 -12.55 -11.32 9.45
N GLY A 17 -12.63 -10.68 10.60
CA GLY A 17 -11.55 -10.59 11.57
C GLY A 17 -11.49 -11.74 12.60
N THR A 18 -11.78 -13.00 12.22
CA THR A 18 -11.81 -14.14 13.16
C THR A 18 -10.44 -14.48 13.76
N GLY A 19 -9.36 -14.30 13.01
CA GLY A 19 -7.99 -14.56 13.47
C GLY A 19 -7.24 -13.29 13.93
N GLY A 20 -7.73 -12.13 13.56
CA GLY A 20 -7.11 -10.83 13.83
C GLY A 20 -7.23 -9.86 12.66
N ILE A 21 -6.74 -8.65 12.86
CA ILE A 21 -6.80 -7.56 11.90
C ILE A 21 -5.45 -6.86 11.81
N LEU A 22 -5.04 -6.53 10.59
CA LEU A 22 -3.98 -5.59 10.31
C LEU A 22 -4.61 -4.23 10.06
N ASN A 23 -4.44 -3.30 11.00
CA ASN A 23 -4.92 -1.92 10.88
C ASN A 23 -3.79 -1.02 10.40
N ARG A 24 -4.01 -0.34 9.26
CA ARG A 24 -3.08 0.66 8.72
C ARG A 24 -3.54 2.05 9.13
N VAL A 25 -2.75 2.69 9.98
CA VAL A 25 -2.99 4.06 10.44
C VAL A 25 -2.13 5.02 9.63
N THR A 26 -2.76 5.94 8.89
CA THR A 26 -2.05 6.98 8.15
C THR A 26 -1.45 8.02 9.11
N LYS A 27 -0.33 8.60 8.72
CA LYS A 27 0.29 9.69 9.47
C LYS A 27 -0.60 10.94 9.35
N LYS A 28 -0.67 11.72 10.43
CA LYS A 28 -1.41 12.98 10.47
C LYS A 28 -0.43 14.15 10.61
N ALA A 29 -0.81 15.33 10.11
CA ALA A 29 -0.09 16.56 10.37
C ALA A 29 -0.15 16.91 11.87
N MET A 30 0.92 17.52 12.40
CA MET A 30 1.11 17.83 13.83
C MET A 30 1.33 19.33 13.96
N VAL A 31 0.36 20.02 14.58
CA VAL A 31 0.45 21.46 14.89
C VAL A 31 1.48 21.68 15.99
N GLY A 32 2.27 22.76 15.91
CA GLY A 32 3.34 23.07 16.84
C GLY A 32 4.65 22.33 16.60
N GLU A 33 4.74 21.52 15.56
CA GLU A 33 5.95 20.73 15.26
C GLU A 33 6.44 20.94 13.83
N ASN A 34 7.78 21.04 13.69
CA ASN A 34 8.46 21.05 12.41
C ASN A 34 9.54 19.95 12.43
N PHE A 35 9.41 18.98 11.57
CA PHE A 35 10.38 17.87 11.45
C PHE A 35 10.38 17.29 10.03
N GLY A 36 11.44 16.56 9.73
CA GLY A 36 11.53 15.81 8.47
C GLY A 36 12.46 14.63 8.60
N SER A 37 12.19 13.60 7.82
CA SER A 37 13.08 12.47 7.60
C SER A 37 13.15 12.13 6.12
N PHE A 38 14.27 11.56 5.75
CA PHE A 38 14.55 11.08 4.41
C PHE A 38 15.29 9.75 4.54
N ASP A 39 14.78 8.73 3.88
CA ASP A 39 15.36 7.41 3.83
C ASP A 39 15.64 7.04 2.37
N PHE A 40 16.81 6.46 2.10
CA PHE A 40 17.17 5.99 0.78
C PHE A 40 17.89 4.65 0.91
N GLY A 41 17.47 3.68 0.15
CA GLY A 41 18.05 2.34 0.08
C GLY A 41 18.40 1.93 -1.35
N ILE A 42 19.42 1.10 -1.47
CA ILE A 42 19.76 0.35 -2.69
C ILE A 42 20.12 -1.07 -2.32
N ASP A 43 19.76 -2.01 -3.17
CA ASP A 43 20.14 -3.40 -2.99
C ASP A 43 21.14 -3.88 -4.05
N SER A 44 21.65 -5.11 -3.90
CA SER A 44 22.64 -5.70 -4.80
C SER A 44 22.08 -6.15 -6.15
N PHE A 45 20.79 -6.10 -6.35
CA PHE A 45 20.12 -6.51 -7.59
C PHE A 45 19.79 -5.32 -8.49
N GLY A 46 19.97 -4.08 -8.00
CA GLY A 46 19.65 -2.84 -8.70
C GLY A 46 18.36 -2.17 -8.21
N GLY A 47 17.66 -2.79 -7.28
CA GLY A 47 16.50 -2.20 -6.64
C GLY A 47 16.88 -1.00 -5.78
N SER A 48 15.98 -0.03 -5.68
CA SER A 48 16.16 1.17 -4.86
C SER A 48 14.84 1.58 -4.23
N ASP A 49 14.93 2.18 -3.05
CA ASP A 49 13.80 2.76 -2.35
C ASP A 49 14.11 4.17 -1.84
N LEU A 50 13.09 4.99 -1.83
CA LEU A 50 13.14 6.35 -1.32
C LEU A 50 11.88 6.62 -0.51
N ALA A 51 12.06 7.14 0.70
CA ALA A 51 10.96 7.64 1.50
C ALA A 51 11.28 9.02 2.08
N ALA A 52 10.28 9.89 2.13
CA ALA A 52 10.37 11.18 2.79
C ALA A 52 9.13 11.43 3.62
N ASP A 53 9.32 12.07 4.78
CA ASP A 53 8.27 12.50 5.69
C ASP A 53 8.61 13.89 6.18
N TYR A 54 7.77 14.87 5.88
CA TYR A 54 8.00 16.25 6.25
C TYR A 54 6.75 16.88 6.82
N ASN A 55 6.84 17.39 8.06
CA ASN A 55 5.78 18.11 8.75
C ASN A 55 6.18 19.58 8.93
N VAL A 56 5.31 20.48 8.55
CA VAL A 56 5.52 21.91 8.66
C VAL A 56 4.31 22.60 9.28
N GLU A 57 4.56 23.41 10.27
CA GLU A 57 3.58 24.36 10.83
C GLU A 57 3.44 25.53 9.84
N THR A 58 2.21 25.77 9.36
CA THR A 58 1.90 26.85 8.41
C THR A 58 1.17 28.02 9.06
N GLY A 59 0.78 27.86 10.32
CA GLY A 59 0.14 28.88 11.14
C GLY A 59 0.02 28.37 12.58
N THR A 60 -0.35 29.22 13.52
CA THR A 60 -0.43 28.90 14.96
C THR A 60 -1.34 27.70 15.28
N ASN A 61 -2.26 27.36 14.39
CA ASN A 61 -3.26 26.32 14.55
C ASN A 61 -3.37 25.39 13.32
N THR A 62 -2.40 25.46 12.40
CA THR A 62 -2.46 24.72 11.14
C THR A 62 -1.10 24.11 10.82
N ALA A 63 -1.10 22.85 10.46
CA ALA A 63 0.07 22.13 9.96
C ALA A 63 -0.26 21.34 8.69
N LEU A 64 0.76 21.17 7.87
CA LEU A 64 0.79 20.28 6.71
C LEU A 64 1.84 19.19 6.93
N ARG A 65 1.56 17.98 6.47
CA ARG A 65 2.55 16.89 6.43
C ARG A 65 2.50 16.19 5.10
N PHE A 66 3.66 15.97 4.54
CA PHE A 66 3.85 15.30 3.26
C PHE A 66 4.60 13.99 3.48
N ASN A 67 4.05 12.91 2.98
CA ASN A 67 4.73 11.63 2.91
C ASN A 67 4.82 11.22 1.45
N ILE A 68 6.00 10.82 1.03
CA ILE A 68 6.26 10.25 -0.30
C ILE A 68 7.04 8.95 -0.14
N HIS A 69 6.79 8.01 -1.01
CA HIS A 69 7.48 6.74 -1.09
C HIS A 69 7.60 6.35 -2.55
N SER A 70 8.78 5.90 -2.97
CA SER A 70 9.02 5.42 -4.32
C SER A 70 10.01 4.26 -4.26
N ASP A 71 9.65 3.15 -4.93
CA ASP A 71 10.51 1.98 -5.09
C ASP A 71 10.72 1.68 -6.57
N ALA A 72 11.95 1.30 -6.93
CA ALA A 72 12.24 0.51 -8.11
C ALA A 72 12.59 -0.91 -7.65
N LEU A 73 11.79 -1.88 -8.07
CA LEU A 73 11.87 -3.27 -7.60
C LEU A 73 12.71 -4.11 -8.57
N GLU A 74 13.71 -4.78 -8.02
CA GLU A 74 14.54 -5.74 -8.75
C GLU A 74 14.82 -6.95 -7.85
N ASN A 75 15.15 -8.10 -8.42
CA ASN A 75 15.61 -9.27 -7.67
C ASN A 75 16.52 -10.17 -8.52
N HIS A 76 16.88 -11.35 -8.02
CA HIS A 76 17.77 -12.31 -8.68
C HIS A 76 17.16 -13.06 -9.86
N ARG A 77 15.86 -12.90 -10.12
CA ARG A 77 15.14 -13.61 -11.18
C ARG A 77 15.06 -12.77 -12.45
N ASP A 78 15.13 -13.43 -13.61
CA ASP A 78 15.06 -12.78 -14.90
C ASP A 78 13.72 -12.02 -15.06
N HIS A 79 13.77 -10.83 -15.66
CA HIS A 79 12.59 -10.00 -15.97
C HIS A 79 11.75 -9.55 -14.77
N TYR A 80 12.20 -9.75 -13.53
CA TYR A 80 11.50 -9.22 -12.38
C TYR A 80 11.87 -7.76 -12.18
N ASP A 81 10.92 -6.89 -12.41
CA ASP A 81 11.01 -5.45 -12.24
C ASP A 81 9.67 -4.88 -11.75
N GLY A 82 9.66 -3.63 -11.39
CA GLY A 82 8.45 -2.89 -11.05
C GLY A 82 8.74 -1.58 -10.35
N ASP A 83 7.74 -0.73 -10.33
CA ASP A 83 7.77 0.57 -9.71
C ASP A 83 6.61 0.74 -8.72
N ARG A 84 6.86 1.49 -7.66
CA ARG A 84 5.82 1.93 -6.73
C ARG A 84 6.00 3.40 -6.44
N LEU A 85 4.92 4.14 -6.49
CA LEU A 85 4.86 5.52 -6.04
C LEU A 85 3.70 5.66 -5.05
N GLY A 86 3.97 6.30 -3.91
CA GLY A 86 2.96 6.68 -2.94
C GLY A 86 3.15 8.14 -2.53
N PHE A 87 2.07 8.89 -2.47
CA PHE A 87 2.06 10.27 -2.01
C PHE A 87 0.87 10.51 -1.08
N ASN A 88 1.13 10.99 0.13
CA ASN A 88 0.08 11.24 1.11
C ASN A 88 0.28 12.59 1.80
N PRO A 89 -0.26 13.69 1.25
CA PRO A 89 -0.37 14.97 1.92
C PRO A 89 -1.50 14.91 2.97
N THR A 90 -1.26 15.49 4.14
CA THR A 90 -2.24 15.65 5.20
C THR A 90 -2.22 17.07 5.74
N MET A 91 -3.39 17.55 6.20
CA MET A 91 -3.54 18.85 6.84
C MET A 91 -4.31 18.68 8.14
N ARG A 92 -3.86 19.36 9.16
CA ARG A 92 -4.60 19.56 10.42
C ARG A 92 -4.85 21.02 10.66
N VAL A 93 -6.08 21.34 11.01
CA VAL A 93 -6.49 22.68 11.45
C VAL A 93 -7.18 22.56 12.81
N GLU A 94 -6.65 23.23 13.83
CA GLU A 94 -7.30 23.41 15.12
C GLU A 94 -8.23 24.62 15.04
N LEU A 95 -9.50 24.39 14.71
CA LEU A 95 -10.52 25.43 14.52
C LEU A 95 -10.86 26.11 15.86
N SER A 96 -10.74 25.39 16.97
CA SER A 96 -10.84 25.88 18.33
C SER A 96 -10.12 24.90 19.28
N PRO A 97 -9.92 25.23 20.56
CA PRO A 97 -9.38 24.28 21.54
C PRO A 97 -10.16 22.96 21.65
N ALA A 98 -11.43 22.95 21.23
CA ALA A 98 -12.30 21.78 21.28
C ALA A 98 -12.58 21.16 19.90
N THR A 99 -12.10 21.77 18.79
CA THR A 99 -12.50 21.35 17.43
C THR A 99 -11.30 21.24 16.51
N THR A 100 -11.08 20.05 15.95
CA THR A 100 -9.99 19.77 15.01
C THR A 100 -10.54 19.22 13.69
N LEU A 101 -10.08 19.78 12.58
CA LEU A 101 -10.29 19.28 11.22
C LEU A 101 -9.02 18.59 10.73
N ASP A 102 -9.12 17.32 10.37
CA ASP A 102 -8.08 16.56 9.68
C ASP A 102 -8.52 16.29 8.23
N LEU A 103 -7.67 16.61 7.26
CA LEU A 103 -7.84 16.27 5.85
C LEU A 103 -6.64 15.46 5.38
N SER A 104 -6.87 14.48 4.51
CA SER A 104 -5.82 13.72 3.86
C SER A 104 -6.21 13.31 2.45
N TYR A 105 -5.21 13.26 1.58
CA TYR A 105 -5.28 12.63 0.29
C TYR A 105 -4.21 11.55 0.23
N GLU A 106 -4.49 10.43 -0.42
CA GLU A 106 -3.56 9.34 -0.63
C GLU A 106 -3.63 8.94 -2.10
N TYR A 107 -2.50 9.04 -2.79
CA TYR A 107 -2.29 8.50 -4.12
C TYR A 107 -1.33 7.32 -4.02
N ALA A 108 -1.62 6.25 -4.72
CA ALA A 108 -0.74 5.12 -4.88
C ALA A 108 -0.80 4.61 -6.32
N ASP A 109 0.37 4.46 -6.92
CA ASP A 109 0.55 3.87 -8.25
C ASP A 109 1.61 2.78 -8.14
N HIS A 110 1.21 1.55 -8.48
CA HIS A 110 2.07 0.37 -8.40
C HIS A 110 1.97 -0.41 -9.70
N GLU A 111 3.12 -0.67 -10.31
CA GLU A 111 3.24 -1.64 -11.39
C GLU A 111 4.38 -2.60 -11.09
N ARG A 112 4.19 -3.88 -11.34
CA ARG A 112 5.27 -4.85 -11.22
C ARG A 112 5.03 -6.08 -12.08
N PHE A 113 6.12 -6.74 -12.46
CA PHE A 113 6.10 -8.09 -13.02
C PHE A 113 5.56 -9.09 -11.98
N ILE A 114 4.75 -10.04 -12.42
CA ILE A 114 4.23 -11.13 -11.59
C ILE A 114 5.06 -12.38 -11.83
N ASP A 115 5.89 -12.73 -10.86
CA ASP A 115 6.59 -13.99 -10.79
C ASP A 115 5.89 -14.92 -9.79
N ARG A 116 5.39 -16.05 -10.26
CA ARG A 116 4.76 -17.07 -9.41
C ARG A 116 5.69 -18.20 -9.00
N GLY A 117 6.99 -18.02 -9.24
CA GLY A 117 8.02 -18.97 -8.87
C GLY A 117 8.25 -20.07 -9.90
N VAL A 118 8.95 -21.10 -9.49
CA VAL A 118 9.37 -22.23 -10.33
C VAL A 118 8.42 -23.42 -10.18
N PRO A 119 8.24 -24.25 -11.22
CA PRO A 119 7.48 -25.50 -11.10
C PRO A 119 8.15 -26.48 -10.15
N THR A 120 7.36 -27.40 -9.64
CA THR A 120 7.84 -28.50 -8.80
C THR A 120 7.88 -29.83 -9.56
N MET A 121 8.83 -30.69 -9.18
CA MET A 121 8.90 -32.08 -9.62
C MET A 121 9.03 -32.97 -8.37
N ASN A 122 8.16 -33.94 -8.22
CA ASN A 122 8.10 -34.82 -7.04
C ASN A 122 7.97 -34.08 -5.69
N GLY A 123 7.32 -32.90 -5.71
CA GLY A 123 7.13 -32.08 -4.49
C GLY A 123 8.28 -31.12 -4.17
N GLU A 124 9.37 -31.14 -4.92
CA GLU A 124 10.53 -30.28 -4.75
C GLU A 124 10.59 -29.24 -5.87
N PRO A 125 11.01 -27.97 -5.58
CA PRO A 125 11.27 -26.97 -6.61
C PRO A 125 12.35 -27.44 -7.59
N VAL A 126 12.17 -27.13 -8.88
CA VAL A 126 13.18 -27.46 -9.90
C VAL A 126 14.28 -26.40 -9.86
N GLU A 127 15.39 -26.68 -9.18
CA GLU A 127 16.52 -25.75 -8.97
C GLU A 127 17.12 -25.20 -10.28
N ALA A 128 17.09 -25.98 -11.37
CA ALA A 128 17.56 -25.53 -12.67
C ALA A 128 16.85 -24.27 -13.19
N PHE A 129 15.69 -23.93 -12.62
CA PHE A 129 14.88 -22.75 -12.96
C PHE A 129 14.98 -21.62 -11.94
N GLU A 130 15.94 -21.65 -11.01
CA GLU A 130 16.08 -20.66 -9.94
C GLU A 130 16.03 -19.20 -10.44
N LYS A 131 16.63 -18.91 -11.59
CA LYS A 131 16.65 -17.57 -12.17
C LYS A 131 15.56 -17.31 -13.21
N VAL A 132 14.92 -18.37 -13.70
CA VAL A 132 13.98 -18.30 -14.82
C VAL A 132 12.60 -17.87 -14.32
N THR A 133 12.05 -16.80 -14.89
CA THR A 133 10.63 -16.46 -14.75
C THR A 133 9.79 -17.17 -15.79
N PHE A 134 8.60 -17.61 -15.39
CA PHE A 134 7.66 -18.26 -16.28
C PHE A 134 6.55 -17.30 -16.65
N GLY A 135 6.27 -17.20 -17.95
CA GLY A 135 5.26 -16.32 -18.51
C GLY A 135 5.83 -15.38 -19.56
N ASP A 136 5.07 -14.39 -19.93
CA ASP A 136 5.47 -13.36 -20.89
C ASP A 136 5.71 -12.05 -20.13
N PRO A 137 6.92 -11.44 -20.20
CA PRO A 137 7.21 -10.17 -19.54
C PRO A 137 6.26 -9.01 -19.90
N LYS A 138 5.60 -9.10 -21.07
CA LYS A 138 4.61 -8.11 -21.51
C LYS A 138 3.19 -8.36 -21.01
N ILE A 139 2.94 -9.54 -20.47
CA ILE A 139 1.62 -9.98 -20.00
C ILE A 139 1.59 -10.13 -18.49
N ASN A 140 2.68 -10.64 -17.90
CA ASN A 140 2.76 -10.91 -16.47
C ASN A 140 2.90 -9.63 -15.65
N THR A 141 1.85 -8.82 -15.61
CA THR A 141 1.86 -7.55 -14.87
C THR A 141 0.71 -7.46 -13.88
N THR A 142 0.96 -6.78 -12.77
CA THR A 142 -0.10 -6.27 -11.90
C THR A 142 0.08 -4.77 -11.74
N THR A 143 -1.01 -4.05 -11.92
CA THR A 143 -1.08 -2.62 -11.65
C THR A 143 -2.10 -2.35 -10.55
N LEU A 144 -1.88 -1.32 -9.78
CA LEU A 144 -2.85 -0.76 -8.83
C LEU A 144 -2.69 0.75 -8.83
N GLU A 145 -3.73 1.45 -9.22
CA GLU A 145 -3.86 2.88 -9.00
C GLU A 145 -4.94 3.13 -7.95
N ALA A 146 -4.68 4.03 -7.01
CA ALA A 146 -5.62 4.34 -5.94
C ALA A 146 -5.58 5.83 -5.59
N ASP A 147 -6.75 6.43 -5.54
CA ASP A 147 -7.02 7.79 -5.09
C ASP A 147 -7.95 7.73 -3.88
N ILE A 148 -7.51 8.25 -2.72
CA ILE A 148 -8.31 8.22 -1.51
C ILE A 148 -8.28 9.58 -0.82
N PHE A 149 -9.44 10.20 -0.72
CA PHE A 149 -9.64 11.41 0.07
C PHE A 149 -10.34 11.08 1.39
N ARG A 150 -9.87 11.68 2.49
CA ARG A 150 -10.51 11.55 3.81
C ARG A 150 -10.57 12.91 4.50
N GLY A 151 -11.72 13.20 5.09
CA GLY A 151 -11.94 14.33 5.96
C GLY A 151 -12.51 13.86 7.30
N SER A 152 -12.06 14.42 8.41
CA SER A 152 -12.56 14.13 9.75
C SER A 152 -12.64 15.40 10.59
N LEU A 153 -13.84 15.72 11.06
CA LEU A 153 -14.08 16.78 12.02
C LEU A 153 -14.32 16.14 13.40
N ASN A 154 -13.45 16.49 14.35
CA ASN A 154 -13.51 16.01 15.73
C ASN A 154 -13.91 17.18 16.62
N HIS A 155 -14.86 16.98 17.56
CA HIS A 155 -15.31 17.99 18.49
C HIS A 155 -15.49 17.42 19.89
N ASP A 156 -14.88 18.05 20.86
CA ASP A 156 -15.03 17.75 22.30
C ASP A 156 -16.14 18.64 22.88
N PHE A 157 -17.33 18.04 23.09
CA PHE A 157 -18.48 18.77 23.69
C PHE A 157 -18.27 19.03 25.20
N SER A 158 -17.55 18.12 25.85
CA SER A 158 -17.16 18.18 27.26
C SER A 158 -16.00 17.20 27.51
N ASP A 159 -15.47 17.17 28.73
CA ASP A 159 -14.42 16.22 29.15
C ASP A 159 -14.84 14.75 28.99
N THR A 160 -16.14 14.47 28.95
CA THR A 160 -16.70 13.11 28.86
C THR A 160 -17.46 12.82 27.56
N SER A 161 -17.64 13.82 26.70
CA SER A 161 -18.42 13.68 25.44
C SER A 161 -17.67 14.22 24.24
N LYS A 162 -17.45 13.36 23.26
CA LYS A 162 -16.77 13.65 22.00
C LYS A 162 -17.63 13.23 20.81
N GLY A 163 -17.54 13.97 19.73
CA GLY A 163 -18.17 13.63 18.46
C GLY A 163 -17.17 13.65 17.31
N VAL A 164 -17.38 12.77 16.35
CA VAL A 164 -16.56 12.67 15.13
C VAL A 164 -17.49 12.56 13.92
N ILE A 165 -17.24 13.39 12.91
CA ILE A 165 -17.84 13.26 11.59
C ILE A 165 -16.70 12.95 10.61
N SER A 166 -16.83 11.86 9.87
CA SER A 166 -15.83 11.46 8.87
C SER A 166 -16.48 11.26 7.52
N ILE A 167 -15.76 11.65 6.46
CA ILE A 167 -16.10 11.40 5.07
C ILE A 167 -14.90 10.75 4.40
N THR A 168 -15.16 9.78 3.53
CA THR A 168 -14.14 9.13 2.70
C THR A 168 -14.68 8.97 1.29
N SER A 169 -13.86 9.32 0.30
CA SER A 169 -14.10 9.00 -1.10
C SER A 169 -12.88 8.26 -1.63
N SER A 170 -13.07 7.18 -2.36
CA SER A 170 -11.96 6.39 -2.88
C SER A 170 -12.28 5.78 -4.23
N GLU A 171 -11.28 5.79 -5.10
CA GLU A 171 -11.28 5.15 -6.41
C GLU A 171 -10.09 4.20 -6.50
N PHE A 172 -10.30 3.03 -7.08
CA PHE A 172 -9.29 2.01 -7.25
C PHE A 172 -9.42 1.41 -8.65
N GLU A 173 -8.31 1.38 -9.37
CA GLU A 173 -8.14 0.58 -10.57
C GLU A 173 -7.07 -0.47 -10.34
N LYS A 174 -7.35 -1.70 -10.68
CA LYS A 174 -6.43 -2.82 -10.51
C LYS A 174 -6.50 -3.74 -11.72
N MET A 175 -5.35 -4.11 -12.23
CA MET A 175 -5.19 -5.20 -13.18
C MET A 175 -4.25 -6.26 -12.59
N TYR A 176 -4.61 -7.50 -12.73
CA TYR A 176 -3.76 -8.64 -12.41
C TYR A 176 -3.82 -9.61 -13.58
N ARG A 177 -2.75 -9.74 -14.35
CA ARG A 177 -2.69 -10.63 -15.51
C ARG A 177 -1.39 -11.40 -15.49
N ASN A 178 -1.46 -12.72 -15.55
CA ASN A 178 -0.26 -13.54 -15.62
C ASN A 178 -0.46 -14.87 -16.31
N LEU A 179 0.64 -15.37 -16.89
CA LEU A 179 0.87 -16.75 -17.26
C LEU A 179 1.87 -17.36 -16.28
N TYR A 180 1.69 -18.60 -15.88
CA TYR A 180 2.56 -19.25 -14.90
C TYR A 180 2.73 -20.74 -15.18
N ALA A 181 3.82 -21.32 -14.67
CA ALA A 181 4.05 -22.75 -14.76
C ALA A 181 3.10 -23.48 -13.81
N SER A 182 2.18 -24.28 -14.35
CA SER A 182 1.21 -25.10 -13.59
C SER A 182 1.66 -26.55 -13.42
N GLY A 183 2.67 -27.00 -14.16
CA GLY A 183 3.24 -28.34 -14.03
C GLY A 183 4.55 -28.50 -14.78
N TYR A 184 5.33 -29.55 -14.41
CA TYR A 184 6.57 -29.92 -15.06
C TYR A 184 6.71 -31.44 -15.12
N VAL A 185 6.95 -31.95 -16.33
CA VAL A 185 7.20 -33.38 -16.58
C VAL A 185 8.49 -33.52 -17.38
N GLY A 186 9.61 -33.55 -16.65
CA GLY A 186 10.95 -33.86 -17.18
C GLY A 186 11.50 -32.92 -18.24
N THR A 187 10.78 -32.65 -19.31
CA THR A 187 11.20 -31.79 -20.44
C THR A 187 10.12 -30.79 -20.85
N LEU A 188 8.92 -30.90 -20.33
CA LEU A 188 7.78 -30.06 -20.71
C LEU A 188 7.24 -29.30 -19.49
N VAL A 189 7.13 -27.98 -19.63
CA VAL A 189 6.43 -27.11 -18.68
C VAL A 189 5.03 -26.86 -19.22
N THR A 190 4.02 -27.17 -18.40
CA THR A 190 2.64 -26.79 -18.68
C THR A 190 2.39 -25.40 -18.12
N MET A 191 1.79 -24.53 -18.93
CA MET A 191 1.45 -23.15 -18.55
C MET A 191 -0.05 -23.01 -18.35
N ASP A 192 -0.43 -22.16 -17.40
CA ASP A 192 -1.81 -21.72 -17.18
C ASP A 192 -1.85 -20.19 -17.07
N GLY A 193 -3.04 -19.59 -17.17
CA GLY A 193 -3.19 -18.14 -17.17
C GLY A 193 -4.34 -17.65 -16.33
N TYR A 194 -4.21 -16.43 -15.82
CA TYR A 194 -5.23 -15.75 -15.02
C TYR A 194 -5.24 -14.25 -15.29
N GLU A 195 -6.43 -13.68 -15.37
CA GLU A 195 -6.64 -12.24 -15.54
C GLU A 195 -7.79 -11.77 -14.64
N ASP A 196 -7.58 -10.67 -13.91
CA ASP A 196 -8.57 -10.07 -13.00
C ASP A 196 -8.47 -8.53 -13.04
N PRO A 197 -9.25 -7.86 -13.90
CA PRO A 197 -9.44 -6.41 -13.85
C PRO A 197 -10.46 -6.06 -12.74
N THR A 198 -10.17 -5.06 -11.95
CA THR A 198 -11.09 -4.56 -10.91
C THR A 198 -11.10 -3.04 -10.91
N GLU A 199 -12.27 -2.44 -11.06
CA GLU A 199 -12.53 -1.02 -10.82
C GLU A 199 -13.50 -0.89 -9.64
N ARG A 200 -13.24 0.04 -8.74
CA ARG A 200 -14.12 0.28 -7.58
C ARG A 200 -14.11 1.73 -7.15
N GLU A 201 -15.30 2.30 -7.07
CA GLU A 201 -15.55 3.60 -6.46
C GLU A 201 -16.33 3.42 -5.15
N ASN A 202 -15.98 4.20 -4.12
CA ASN A 202 -16.70 4.23 -2.84
C ASN A 202 -16.81 5.68 -2.35
N PHE A 203 -18.00 6.01 -1.83
CA PHE A 203 -18.33 7.32 -1.26
C PHE A 203 -18.84 7.17 0.17
#